data_2f932c2c5b285de4b18c42625ca2e51c
#
_entry.id   2f932c2c5b285de4b18c42625ca2e51c
#
_cell.length_a   1.000
_cell.length_b   1.000
_cell.length_c   1.000
_cell.angle_alpha   90.00
_cell.angle_beta   90.00
_cell.angle_gamma   90.00
#
_symmetry.space_group_name_H-M   'P 1'
#
loop_
_entity.id
_entity.type
_entity.pdbx_description
1 polymer ?
#
loop_
_entity_poly.entity_id
_entity_poly.type
_entity_poly.pdbx_seq_one_letter_code
_entity_poly.pdbx_strand_id
1 'polypeptide(L)' 'MSAPASEPDRARFRRTLVRVLTVQVITLVLLGVLQIAFSS' A
#
# COMPACT_ATOMS: atom_id res chain seq x y z
N MET A 1 -17.77 -7.51 5.89
CA MET A 1 -17.80 -6.93 5.94
C MET A 1 -18.51 -6.21 6.09
N SER A 2 -19.04 -5.93 6.32
CA SER A 2 -19.70 -5.38 6.57
C SER A 2 -19.86 -4.26 6.67
N ALA A 3 -19.76 -3.75 6.49
CA ALA A 3 -19.72 -2.65 6.57
C ALA A 3 -20.69 -1.92 6.33
N PRO A 4 -21.33 -1.53 6.88
CA PRO A 4 -22.29 -0.81 6.78
C PRO A 4 -21.99 0.27 6.05
N ALA A 5 -22.57 0.43 5.25
CA ALA A 5 -22.37 1.40 4.58
C ALA A 5 -22.25 2.60 5.09
N SER A 6 -22.52 2.69 6.08
CA SER A 6 -22.52 3.84 6.63
C SER A 6 -21.30 4.40 6.82
N GLU A 7 -20.40 4.02 6.39
CA GLU A 7 -19.28 4.54 6.75
C GLU A 7 -18.58 5.04 5.61
N PRO A 8 -18.88 6.05 4.95
CA PRO A 8 -18.14 6.63 3.89
C PRO A 8 -16.76 7.06 4.39
N ASP A 9 -16.70 7.49 5.60
CA ASP A 9 -15.43 7.91 6.15
C ASP A 9 -14.50 6.74 6.29
N ARG A 10 -15.05 5.65 6.70
CA ARG A 10 -14.26 4.47 6.88
C ARG A 10 -13.77 3.96 5.57
N ALA A 11 -14.61 3.96 4.57
CA ALA A 11 -14.21 3.51 3.26
C ALA A 11 -13.09 4.37 2.71
N ARG A 12 -13.20 5.66 2.95
CA ARG A 12 -12.21 6.55 2.48
C ARG A 12 -10.90 6.28 3.18
N PHE A 13 -10.94 6.14 4.46
CA PHE A 13 -9.76 5.90 5.25
C PHE A 13 -9.10 4.60 4.82
N ARG A 14 -9.90 3.60 4.59
CA ARG A 14 -9.36 2.34 4.19
C ARG A 14 -8.69 2.43 2.83
N ARG A 15 -9.29 3.17 1.94
CA ARG A 15 -8.73 3.33 0.62
C ARG A 15 -7.37 4.00 0.71
N THR A 16 -7.25 5.02 1.52
CA THR A 16 -6.00 5.70 1.69
C THR A 16 -4.95 4.79 2.27
N LEU A 17 -5.36 3.98 3.24
CA LEU A 17 -4.43 3.06 3.85
C LEU A 17 -3.90 2.05 2.85
N VAL A 18 -4.79 1.50 2.06
CA VAL A 18 -4.40 0.52 1.07
C VAL A 18 -3.46 1.16 0.05
N ARG A 19 -3.76 2.37 -0.31
CA ARG A 19 -2.93 3.05 -1.28
C ARG A 19 -1.53 3.28 -0.73
N VAL A 20 -1.44 3.75 0.49
CA VAL A 20 -0.16 4.02 1.10
C VAL A 20 0.63 2.73 1.25
N LEU A 21 -0.05 1.69 1.65
CA LEU A 21 0.60 0.41 1.81
C LEU A 21 1.12 -0.11 0.48
N THR A 22 0.32 0.02 -0.55
CA THR A 22 0.71 -0.44 -1.86
C THR A 22 1.94 0.31 -2.35
N VAL A 23 1.92 1.60 -2.21
CA VAL A 23 3.04 2.40 -2.65
C VAL A 23 4.29 2.03 -1.88
N GLN A 24 4.14 1.81 -0.60
CA GLN A 24 5.26 1.45 0.23
C GLN A 24 5.85 0.10 -0.16
N VAL A 25 5.00 -0.86 -0.41
CA VAL A 25 5.47 -2.18 -0.79
C VAL A 25 6.20 -2.10 -2.13
N ILE A 26 5.63 -1.36 -3.05
CA ILE A 26 6.26 -1.22 -4.35
C ILE A 26 7.63 -0.58 -4.22
N THR A 27 7.71 0.44 -3.40
CA THR A 27 8.97 1.12 -3.20
C THR A 27 10.01 0.19 -2.59
N LEU A 28 9.59 -0.60 -1.63
CA LEU A 28 10.50 -1.53 -0.99
C LEU A 28 10.98 -2.59 -1.97
N VAL A 29 10.08 -3.08 -2.79
CA VAL A 29 10.44 -4.10 -3.75
C VAL A 29 11.42 -3.53 -4.76
N LEU A 30 11.15 -2.32 -5.22
CA LEU A 30 12.03 -1.68 -6.18
C LEU A 30 13.40 -1.46 -5.59
N LEU A 31 13.43 -1.02 -4.35
CA LEU A 31 14.70 -0.80 -3.68
C LEU A 31 15.47 -2.09 -3.52
N GLY A 32 14.77 -3.14 -3.15
CA GLY A 32 15.41 -4.43 -2.99
C GLY A 32 15.99 -4.94 -4.29
N VAL A 33 15.22 -4.83 -5.34
CA VAL A 33 15.67 -5.27 -6.64
C VAL A 33 16.88 -4.45 -7.09
N LEU A 34 16.82 -3.17 -6.85
CA LEU A 34 17.90 -2.30 -7.25
C LEU A 34 19.16 -2.64 -6.48
N GLN A 35 19.04 -2.94 -5.22
CA GLN A 35 20.17 -3.29 -4.42
C GLN A 35 20.81 -4.59 -4.90
N ILE A 36 19.98 -5.56 -5.20
CA ILE A 36 20.48 -6.82 -5.68
C ILE A 36 21.19 -6.61 -7.02
N ALA A 37 20.61 -5.85 -7.88
CA ALA A 37 21.20 -5.60 -9.18
C ALA A 37 22.50 -4.83 -9.04
N PHE A 38 22.51 -3.92 -8.10
CA PHE A 38 23.71 -3.12 -7.92
C PHE A 38 24.78 -3.88 -7.21
N SER A 39 24.40 -4.72 -6.32
CA SER A 39 25.34 -5.45 -5.53
C SER A 39 25.95 -6.57 -6.30
N SER A 40 25.27 -7.08 -7.26
CA SER A 40 25.86 -8.16 -7.97
C SER A 40 26.66 -7.61 -9.14
#